data_fa4a564c10c09da239da098bdfd8c59c
#
_entry.id   fa4a564c10c09da239da098bdfd8c59c
#
_cell.length_a   1.000
_cell.length_b   1.000
_cell.length_c   1.000
_cell.angle_alpha   90.00
_cell.angle_beta   90.00
_cell.angle_gamma   90.00
#
_symmetry.space_group_name_H-M   'P 1'
#
loop_
_entity.id
_entity.type
_entity.pdbx_description
1 polymer ?
#
loop_
_entity_poly.entity_id
_entity_poly.type
_entity_poly.pdbx_seq_one_letter_code
_entity_poly.pdbx_strand_id
1 'polypeptide(L)'
;MFTKDDVSQLTDEELRSLNDLISAEMELRKKQRARFVKADLARANKASTICPYCGGKPFKDGKRHDGIQNYECSACHMKYSDSVATSLASSKLDEEKIRNIITLICLDCPDWVISVLCKVNVKTAQYWADRCLNSSMEWAKNNILRGTVFIDEMQFAPVRSGADAYVVYTGKLVKNLHLEIALDTKGACYAHAYLGNKGHPSGRQVLECLGGKIEKESVLVHDGSPAHNMLIKELSLTDDWHKFVAGEETYERKMKLLSNCCSYLRHSFESHRGIKASKIEAYADFFMFRWSLTRKMGLKKTIEALFNMVCGVRKNPNFTA
;
A
#
# COMPACT_ATOMS: atom_id res chain seq x y z
N MET A 1 -6.27 -16.77 36.57
CA MET A 1 -7.00 -16.28 35.38
C MET A 1 -8.34 -15.81 35.90
N PHE A 2 -8.71 -14.56 35.76
CA PHE A 2 -10.02 -14.05 36.21
C PHE A 2 -11.11 -14.70 35.36
N THR A 3 -12.09 -15.29 35.99
CA THR A 3 -13.27 -15.90 35.36
C THR A 3 -14.42 -14.93 35.29
N LYS A 4 -15.46 -15.25 34.53
CA LYS A 4 -16.70 -14.46 34.48
C LYS A 4 -17.41 -14.42 35.86
N ASP A 5 -17.27 -15.50 36.62
CA ASP A 5 -17.88 -15.61 37.96
C ASP A 5 -17.17 -14.72 38.97
N ASP A 6 -15.82 -14.58 38.87
CA ASP A 6 -15.05 -13.66 39.72
C ASP A 6 -15.51 -12.20 39.50
N VAL A 7 -15.79 -11.82 38.25
CA VAL A 7 -16.26 -10.47 37.90
C VAL A 7 -17.71 -10.23 38.34
N SER A 8 -18.57 -11.27 38.33
CA SER A 8 -19.97 -11.15 38.69
C SER A 8 -20.20 -10.96 40.22
N GLN A 9 -19.18 -11.22 41.03
CA GLN A 9 -19.21 -11.04 42.48
C GLN A 9 -18.76 -9.64 42.95
N LEU A 10 -18.25 -8.82 42.01
CA LEU A 10 -17.76 -7.48 42.32
C LEU A 10 -18.94 -6.48 42.42
N THR A 11 -18.85 -5.56 43.37
CA THR A 11 -19.75 -4.41 43.44
C THR A 11 -19.50 -3.43 42.28
N ASP A 12 -20.46 -2.55 42.01
CA ASP A 12 -20.34 -1.51 40.98
C ASP A 12 -19.13 -0.60 41.18
N GLU A 13 -18.76 -0.34 42.44
CA GLU A 13 -17.59 0.47 42.78
C GLU A 13 -16.28 -0.25 42.51
N GLU A 14 -16.20 -1.53 42.83
CA GLU A 14 -15.06 -2.40 42.53
C GLU A 14 -14.91 -2.61 41.02
N LEU A 15 -16.01 -2.75 40.29
CA LEU A 15 -15.98 -2.83 38.82
C LEU A 15 -15.46 -1.54 38.18
N ARG A 16 -15.86 -0.37 38.68
CA ARG A 16 -15.33 0.92 38.21
C ARG A 16 -13.83 1.04 38.49
N SER A 17 -13.40 0.72 39.71
CA SER A 17 -11.98 0.74 40.10
C SER A 17 -11.13 -0.21 39.25
N LEU A 18 -11.63 -1.41 38.97
CA LEU A 18 -10.98 -2.39 38.13
C LEU A 18 -10.84 -1.89 36.68
N ASN A 19 -11.89 -1.28 36.14
CA ASN A 19 -11.89 -0.69 34.81
C ASN A 19 -10.89 0.46 34.68
N ASP A 20 -10.78 1.31 35.70
CA ASP A 20 -9.80 2.39 35.73
C ASP A 20 -8.36 1.88 35.80
N LEU A 21 -8.11 0.83 36.59
CA LEU A 21 -6.80 0.16 36.67
C LEU A 21 -6.44 -0.50 35.34
N ILE A 22 -7.37 -1.20 34.69
CA ILE A 22 -7.15 -1.82 33.37
C ILE A 22 -6.85 -0.73 32.34
N SER A 23 -7.60 0.35 32.35
CA SER A 23 -7.42 1.49 31.44
C SER A 23 -6.05 2.14 31.62
N ALA A 24 -5.62 2.37 32.87
CA ALA A 24 -4.30 2.92 33.19
C ALA A 24 -3.16 2.00 32.74
N GLU A 25 -3.30 0.69 32.96
CA GLU A 25 -2.31 -0.30 32.54
C GLU A 25 -2.23 -0.42 31.00
N MET A 26 -3.38 -0.38 30.34
CA MET A 26 -3.42 -0.35 28.87
C MET A 26 -2.71 0.88 28.30
N GLU A 27 -2.94 2.06 28.88
CA GLU A 27 -2.23 3.29 28.50
C GLU A 27 -0.72 3.21 28.77
N LEU A 28 -0.31 2.63 29.88
CA LEU A 28 1.09 2.41 30.20
C LEU A 28 1.76 1.48 29.17
N ARG A 29 1.11 0.36 28.84
CA ARG A 29 1.58 -0.58 27.81
C ARG A 29 1.65 0.03 26.42
N LYS A 30 0.68 0.89 26.05
CA LYS A 30 0.72 1.65 24.80
C LYS A 30 1.94 2.57 24.75
N LYS A 31 2.20 3.33 25.83
CA LYS A 31 3.38 4.21 25.92
C LYS A 31 4.69 3.43 25.85
N GLN A 32 4.75 2.26 26.48
CA GLN A 32 5.94 1.40 26.41
C GLN A 32 6.17 0.87 24.98
N ARG A 33 5.11 0.37 24.29
CA ARG A 33 5.20 -0.10 22.90
C ARG A 33 5.64 1.02 21.96
N ALA A 34 5.07 2.22 22.08
CA ALA A 34 5.44 3.37 21.26
C ALA A 34 6.94 3.73 21.46
N ARG A 35 7.47 3.60 22.68
CA ARG A 35 8.91 3.79 22.96
C ARG A 35 9.79 2.75 22.26
N PHE A 36 9.37 1.49 22.21
CA PHE A 36 10.13 0.43 21.54
C PHE A 36 10.19 0.64 20.03
N VAL A 37 9.05 0.92 19.38
CA VAL A 37 9.00 1.15 17.92
C VAL A 37 9.83 2.38 17.54
N LYS A 38 9.74 3.47 18.31
CA LYS A 38 10.56 4.68 18.09
C LYS A 38 12.06 4.39 18.25
N ALA A 39 12.45 3.56 19.22
CA ALA A 39 13.85 3.18 19.41
C ALA A 39 14.39 2.32 18.27
N ASP A 40 13.58 1.42 17.70
CA ASP A 40 13.99 0.60 16.57
C ASP A 40 14.11 1.41 15.27
N LEU A 41 13.19 2.35 15.04
CA LEU A 41 13.31 3.32 13.94
C LEU A 41 14.55 4.21 14.08
N ALA A 42 14.86 4.66 15.29
CA ALA A 42 16.05 5.46 15.56
C ALA A 42 17.35 4.69 15.28
N ARG A 43 17.41 3.41 15.64
CA ARG A 43 18.57 2.54 15.33
C ARG A 43 18.76 2.32 13.84
N ALA A 44 17.65 2.15 13.10
CA ALA A 44 17.68 1.95 11.66
C ALA A 44 18.11 3.22 10.88
N ASN A 45 17.90 4.41 11.44
CA ASN A 45 18.12 5.69 10.76
C ASN A 45 19.54 6.19 10.73
N LYS A 46 20.46 5.61 11.51
CA LYS A 46 21.84 6.14 11.69
C LYS A 46 21.89 7.65 11.98
N ALA A 47 20.80 8.26 12.43
CA ALA A 47 20.69 9.69 12.69
C ALA A 47 21.71 10.20 13.73
N SER A 48 22.13 9.31 14.63
CA SER A 48 23.15 9.58 15.66
C SER A 48 24.59 9.57 15.12
N THR A 49 24.81 9.11 13.90
CA THR A 49 26.16 8.92 13.35
C THR A 49 26.47 9.84 12.17
N ILE A 50 25.46 10.15 11.34
CA ILE A 50 25.62 10.90 10.09
C ILE A 50 24.48 11.91 9.94
N CYS A 51 24.81 13.15 9.60
CA CYS A 51 23.82 14.17 9.28
C CYS A 51 23.10 13.84 7.97
N PRO A 52 21.73 13.81 7.95
CA PRO A 52 20.96 13.49 6.76
C PRO A 52 21.02 14.57 5.65
N TYR A 53 21.52 15.75 5.99
CA TYR A 53 21.55 16.90 5.06
C TYR A 53 22.90 17.06 4.37
N CYS A 54 24.01 16.83 5.08
CA CYS A 54 25.35 17.10 4.54
C CYS A 54 26.36 15.96 4.77
N GLY A 55 25.98 14.88 5.45
CA GLY A 55 26.90 13.79 5.78
C GLY A 55 27.89 14.09 6.94
N GLY A 56 27.85 15.30 7.51
CA GLY A 56 28.72 15.69 8.62
C GLY A 56 28.40 14.98 9.95
N LYS A 57 29.27 15.16 10.96
CA LYS A 57 29.11 14.52 12.28
C LYS A 57 28.07 15.24 13.14
N PRO A 58 27.05 14.54 13.65
CA PRO A 58 26.06 15.13 14.55
C PRO A 58 26.51 15.05 16.01
N PHE A 59 25.96 15.93 16.83
CA PHE A 59 25.99 15.83 18.27
C PHE A 59 24.56 15.91 18.84
N LYS A 60 24.37 15.39 20.07
CA LYS A 60 23.08 15.38 20.76
C LYS A 60 22.70 16.78 21.19
N ASP A 61 21.48 17.22 20.82
CA ASP A 61 20.90 18.52 21.15
C ASP A 61 19.58 18.33 21.93
N GLY A 62 19.70 17.73 23.12
CA GLY A 62 18.57 17.50 24.01
C GLY A 62 17.58 16.46 23.54
N LYS A 63 16.46 16.33 24.27
CA LYS A 63 15.34 15.44 23.95
C LYS A 63 14.05 16.21 23.84
N ARG A 64 13.17 15.78 22.95
CA ARG A 64 11.80 16.27 22.85
C ARG A 64 10.99 15.78 24.07
N HIS A 65 9.83 16.42 24.30
CA HIS A 65 8.90 16.05 25.39
C HIS A 65 8.40 14.58 25.27
N ASP A 66 8.39 14.00 24.04
CA ASP A 66 8.03 12.61 23.76
C ASP A 66 9.22 11.63 23.89
N GLY A 67 10.38 12.13 24.35
CA GLY A 67 11.59 11.35 24.59
C GLY A 67 12.47 11.08 23.36
N ILE A 68 12.11 11.59 22.17
CA ILE A 68 12.90 11.47 20.94
C ILE A 68 14.17 12.33 21.08
N GLN A 69 15.34 11.76 20.75
CA GLN A 69 16.62 12.47 20.77
C GLN A 69 16.69 13.47 19.61
N ASN A 70 17.08 14.70 19.90
CA ASN A 70 17.44 15.71 18.91
C ASN A 70 18.96 15.71 18.69
N TYR A 71 19.33 16.13 17.49
CA TYR A 71 20.71 16.30 17.04
C TYR A 71 20.89 17.65 16.37
N GLU A 72 22.11 18.17 16.42
CA GLU A 72 22.58 19.27 15.59
C GLU A 72 23.85 18.83 14.86
N CYS A 73 23.97 19.19 13.58
CA CYS A 73 25.15 18.88 12.80
C CYS A 73 26.28 19.89 13.05
N SER A 74 27.50 19.42 13.33
CA SER A 74 28.66 20.28 13.53
C SER A 74 29.11 21.03 12.26
N ALA A 75 28.74 20.53 11.07
CA ALA A 75 29.18 21.11 9.79
C ALA A 75 28.17 22.08 9.17
N CYS A 76 26.86 21.72 9.18
CA CYS A 76 25.82 22.53 8.54
C CYS A 76 24.83 23.17 9.53
N HIS A 77 24.99 22.91 10.83
CA HIS A 77 24.14 23.42 11.92
C HIS A 77 22.64 23.09 11.80
N MET A 78 22.28 22.17 10.91
CA MET A 78 20.89 21.72 10.80
C MET A 78 20.50 20.88 12.01
N LYS A 79 19.33 21.20 12.57
CA LYS A 79 18.73 20.46 13.67
C LYS A 79 17.75 19.42 13.15
N TYR A 80 17.80 18.23 13.73
CA TYR A 80 16.93 17.11 13.37
C TYR A 80 16.78 16.14 14.55
N SER A 81 15.96 15.11 14.40
CA SER A 81 15.72 14.12 15.45
C SER A 81 15.88 12.70 14.92
N ASP A 82 15.83 11.70 15.80
CA ASP A 82 15.89 10.29 15.43
C ASP A 82 14.87 9.88 14.36
N SER A 83 13.75 10.61 14.22
CA SER A 83 12.72 10.35 13.23
C SER A 83 12.98 10.99 11.86
N VAL A 84 14.09 11.71 11.66
CA VAL A 84 14.35 12.56 10.49
C VAL A 84 14.20 11.89 9.13
N ALA A 85 14.58 10.63 9.00
CA ALA A 85 14.47 9.89 7.75
C ALA A 85 13.12 9.15 7.61
N THR A 86 12.19 9.36 8.52
CA THR A 86 10.87 8.70 8.49
C THR A 86 9.76 9.68 8.15
N SER A 87 8.62 9.16 7.75
CA SER A 87 7.40 9.94 7.55
C SER A 87 6.86 10.55 8.84
N LEU A 88 7.34 10.10 9.99
CA LEU A 88 6.95 10.61 11.31
C LEU A 88 7.69 11.90 11.69
N ALA A 89 8.78 12.24 11.00
CA ALA A 89 9.66 13.37 11.34
C ALA A 89 8.93 14.72 11.44
N SER A 90 8.01 14.96 10.51
CA SER A 90 7.25 16.22 10.40
C SER A 90 5.79 16.10 10.86
N SER A 91 5.39 14.94 11.37
CA SER A 91 4.02 14.73 11.85
C SER A 91 3.86 15.24 13.28
N LYS A 92 2.79 16.00 13.53
CA LYS A 92 2.33 16.37 14.87
C LYS A 92 1.46 15.28 15.50
N LEU A 93 1.07 14.26 14.72
CA LEU A 93 0.28 13.13 15.23
C LEU A 93 1.19 12.14 15.93
N ASP A 94 0.67 11.52 16.98
CA ASP A 94 1.31 10.37 17.61
C ASP A 94 1.24 9.14 16.71
N GLU A 95 2.11 8.16 16.98
CA GLU A 95 2.21 6.94 16.18
C GLU A 95 0.92 6.12 16.19
N GLU A 96 0.22 6.06 17.33
CA GLU A 96 -1.02 5.30 17.44
C GLU A 96 -2.09 5.87 16.52
N LYS A 97 -2.23 7.19 16.49
CA LYS A 97 -3.18 7.87 15.60
C LYS A 97 -2.84 7.64 14.13
N ILE A 98 -1.56 7.69 13.77
CA ILE A 98 -1.12 7.38 12.41
C ILE A 98 -1.39 5.92 12.06
N ARG A 99 -1.15 5.00 12.98
CA ARG A 99 -1.46 3.56 12.80
C ARG A 99 -2.95 3.34 12.59
N ASN A 100 -3.80 4.01 13.35
CA ASN A 100 -5.26 3.94 13.18
C ASN A 100 -5.68 4.49 11.81
N ILE A 101 -5.13 5.61 11.37
CA ILE A 101 -5.39 6.18 10.03
C ILE A 101 -5.00 5.18 8.94
N ILE A 102 -3.78 4.62 8.98
CA ILE A 102 -3.28 3.65 8.00
C ILE A 102 -4.12 2.36 8.02
N THR A 103 -4.56 1.93 9.20
CA THR A 103 -5.47 0.79 9.34
C THR A 103 -6.78 1.05 8.61
N LEU A 104 -7.41 2.21 8.83
CA LEU A 104 -8.67 2.57 8.17
C LEU A 104 -8.51 2.74 6.66
N ILE A 105 -7.38 3.28 6.19
CA ILE A 105 -7.04 3.33 4.76
C ILE A 105 -6.93 1.91 4.19
N CYS A 106 -6.25 1.00 4.90
CA CYS A 106 -6.14 -0.40 4.49
C CYS A 106 -7.48 -1.14 4.47
N LEU A 107 -8.48 -0.64 5.20
CA LEU A 107 -9.86 -1.14 5.23
C LEU A 107 -10.79 -0.43 4.25
N ASP A 108 -10.27 0.36 3.31
CA ASP A 108 -11.02 1.16 2.32
C ASP A 108 -11.98 2.18 2.92
N CYS A 109 -11.73 2.66 4.14
CA CYS A 109 -12.56 3.71 4.70
C CYS A 109 -12.36 5.03 3.93
N PRO A 110 -13.44 5.74 3.56
CA PRO A 110 -13.34 7.05 2.94
C PRO A 110 -12.65 8.08 3.84
N ASP A 111 -11.95 9.05 3.25
CA ASP A 111 -11.19 10.08 3.97
C ASP A 111 -12.02 10.84 5.01
N TRP A 112 -13.30 11.11 4.72
CA TRP A 112 -14.19 11.79 5.65
C TRP A 112 -14.50 10.92 6.89
N VAL A 113 -14.65 9.58 6.71
CA VAL A 113 -14.84 8.65 7.83
C VAL A 113 -13.59 8.60 8.69
N ILE A 114 -12.41 8.51 8.06
CA ILE A 114 -11.12 8.51 8.75
C ILE A 114 -10.94 9.83 9.54
N SER A 115 -11.33 10.95 8.96
CA SER A 115 -11.30 12.26 9.60
C SER A 115 -12.11 12.29 10.89
N VAL A 116 -13.32 11.76 10.86
CA VAL A 116 -14.22 11.70 12.03
C VAL A 116 -13.68 10.74 13.09
N LEU A 117 -13.36 9.51 12.70
CA LEU A 117 -12.93 8.45 13.65
C LEU A 117 -11.59 8.76 14.31
N CYS A 118 -10.64 9.30 13.57
CA CYS A 118 -9.31 9.64 14.08
C CYS A 118 -9.21 11.08 14.63
N LYS A 119 -10.29 11.86 14.55
CA LYS A 119 -10.33 13.27 14.98
C LYS A 119 -9.17 14.09 14.35
N VAL A 120 -9.08 14.02 13.03
CA VAL A 120 -8.11 14.77 12.21
C VAL A 120 -8.81 15.54 11.10
N ASN A 121 -8.13 16.51 10.49
CA ASN A 121 -8.67 17.17 9.31
C ASN A 121 -8.68 16.19 8.11
N VAL A 122 -9.69 16.33 7.22
CA VAL A 122 -9.80 15.51 6.00
C VAL A 122 -8.51 15.59 5.14
N LYS A 123 -7.88 16.78 5.05
CA LYS A 123 -6.58 16.93 4.35
C LYS A 123 -5.47 16.10 4.99
N THR A 124 -5.52 15.87 6.31
CA THR A 124 -4.59 14.99 7.00
C THR A 124 -4.84 13.52 6.66
N ALA A 125 -6.10 13.10 6.57
CA ALA A 125 -6.45 11.76 6.11
C ALA A 125 -5.96 11.53 4.66
N GLN A 126 -6.24 12.48 3.77
CA GLN A 126 -5.79 12.45 2.37
C GLN A 126 -4.25 12.39 2.25
N TYR A 127 -3.53 13.15 3.05
CA TYR A 127 -2.06 13.12 3.07
C TYR A 127 -1.53 11.72 3.40
N TRP A 128 -2.11 11.03 4.38
CA TRP A 128 -1.71 9.67 4.72
C TRP A 128 -2.17 8.64 3.69
N ALA A 129 -3.34 8.84 3.08
CA ALA A 129 -3.80 8.04 1.96
C ALA A 129 -2.85 8.12 0.76
N ASP A 130 -2.45 9.33 0.34
CA ASP A 130 -1.48 9.53 -0.73
C ASP A 130 -0.12 8.87 -0.42
N ARG A 131 0.30 8.83 0.85
CA ARG A 131 1.50 8.11 1.25
C ARG A 131 1.37 6.60 1.14
N CYS A 132 0.22 6.06 1.52
CA CYS A 132 -0.06 4.64 1.35
C CYS A 132 -0.04 4.25 -0.14
N LEU A 133 -0.69 5.04 -0.99
CA LEU A 133 -0.69 4.85 -2.43
C LEU A 133 0.74 4.87 -3.01
N ASN A 134 1.53 5.90 -2.69
CA ASN A 134 2.90 6.04 -3.17
C ASN A 134 3.81 4.89 -2.72
N SER A 135 3.64 4.43 -1.47
CA SER A 135 4.41 3.29 -0.95
C SER A 135 4.05 2.00 -1.67
N SER A 136 2.79 1.81 -2.02
CA SER A 136 2.32 0.64 -2.77
C SER A 136 2.78 0.65 -4.22
N MET A 137 2.82 1.82 -4.87
CA MET A 137 3.42 1.98 -6.20
C MET A 137 4.91 1.60 -6.19
N GLU A 138 5.65 2.02 -5.16
CA GLU A 138 7.06 1.65 -5.03
C GLU A 138 7.25 0.15 -4.81
N TRP A 139 6.38 -0.48 -4.02
CA TRP A 139 6.36 -1.92 -3.86
C TRP A 139 6.07 -2.63 -5.19
N ALA A 140 5.07 -2.20 -5.95
CA ALA A 140 4.70 -2.78 -7.24
C ALA A 140 5.83 -2.64 -8.29
N LYS A 141 6.52 -1.48 -8.30
CA LYS A 141 7.68 -1.25 -9.19
C LYS A 141 8.82 -2.25 -8.96
N ASN A 142 8.98 -2.75 -7.76
CA ASN A 142 10.03 -3.72 -7.42
C ASN A 142 9.62 -5.18 -7.65
N ASN A 143 8.36 -5.43 -8.01
CA ASN A 143 7.89 -6.78 -8.30
C ASN A 143 8.41 -7.26 -9.67
N ILE A 144 8.87 -8.50 -9.68
CA ILE A 144 9.14 -9.28 -10.90
C ILE A 144 8.28 -10.52 -10.83
N LEU A 145 7.45 -10.70 -11.85
CA LEU A 145 6.53 -11.83 -12.01
C LEU A 145 7.28 -13.04 -12.55
N ARG A 146 7.03 -14.22 -11.99
CA ARG A 146 7.82 -15.43 -12.27
C ARG A 146 6.98 -16.70 -12.34
N GLY A 147 7.42 -17.62 -13.16
CA GLY A 147 6.79 -18.93 -13.30
C GLY A 147 5.48 -18.83 -14.09
N THR A 148 4.32 -19.08 -13.48
CA THR A 148 3.04 -18.88 -14.17
C THR A 148 2.53 -17.47 -13.88
N VAL A 149 2.44 -16.67 -14.93
CA VAL A 149 2.01 -15.27 -14.91
C VAL A 149 0.67 -15.15 -15.62
N PHE A 150 -0.26 -14.44 -15.02
CA PHE A 150 -1.59 -14.17 -15.54
C PHE A 150 -1.69 -12.70 -15.90
N ILE A 151 -2.26 -12.39 -17.06
CA ILE A 151 -2.52 -11.01 -17.49
C ILE A 151 -3.95 -10.84 -17.99
N ASP A 152 -4.54 -9.67 -17.73
CA ASP A 152 -5.87 -9.28 -18.23
C ASP A 152 -5.99 -7.76 -18.22
N GLU A 153 -6.95 -7.25 -18.97
CA GLU A 153 -7.26 -5.83 -19.06
C GLU A 153 -8.58 -5.50 -18.38
N MET A 154 -8.59 -4.45 -17.58
CA MET A 154 -9.80 -3.82 -17.07
C MET A 154 -10.07 -2.49 -17.77
N GLN A 155 -11.32 -2.25 -18.11
CA GLN A 155 -11.74 -1.03 -18.81
C GLN A 155 -12.51 -0.10 -17.88
N PHE A 156 -12.20 1.19 -17.94
CA PHE A 156 -12.82 2.24 -17.14
C PHE A 156 -13.44 3.32 -18.02
N ALA A 157 -14.60 3.81 -17.59
CA ALA A 157 -15.25 4.95 -18.21
C ALA A 157 -14.92 6.26 -17.49
N PRO A 158 -14.50 7.30 -18.20
CA PRO A 158 -14.43 8.64 -17.62
C PRO A 158 -15.84 9.18 -17.38
N VAL A 159 -16.10 9.72 -16.19
CA VAL A 159 -17.39 10.37 -15.86
C VAL A 159 -17.42 11.81 -16.37
N ARG A 160 -16.26 12.42 -16.58
CA ARG A 160 -16.10 13.77 -17.16
C ARG A 160 -14.86 13.82 -18.04
N SER A 161 -14.89 14.68 -19.07
CA SER A 161 -13.73 14.96 -19.93
C SER A 161 -12.84 16.03 -19.29
N GLY A 162 -11.51 15.85 -19.37
CA GLY A 162 -10.52 16.82 -18.92
C GLY A 162 -9.42 16.20 -18.05
N ALA A 163 -8.40 17.01 -17.71
CA ALA A 163 -7.24 16.58 -16.90
C ALA A 163 -7.61 16.09 -15.48
N ASP A 164 -8.77 16.51 -14.96
CA ASP A 164 -9.32 16.10 -13.67
C ASP A 164 -10.48 15.09 -13.79
N ALA A 165 -10.54 14.35 -14.90
CA ALA A 165 -11.58 13.34 -15.10
C ALA A 165 -11.57 12.31 -13.97
N TYR A 166 -12.75 12.09 -13.39
CA TYR A 166 -12.97 10.95 -12.49
C TYR A 166 -13.34 9.74 -13.33
N VAL A 167 -12.81 8.59 -12.98
CA VAL A 167 -13.15 7.32 -13.63
C VAL A 167 -13.95 6.46 -12.68
N VAL A 168 -14.97 5.82 -13.21
CA VAL A 168 -15.79 4.84 -12.52
C VAL A 168 -15.73 3.56 -13.31
N TYR A 169 -15.54 2.45 -12.63
CA TYR A 169 -15.66 1.15 -13.26
C TYR A 169 -17.13 0.91 -13.65
N THR A 170 -17.43 0.76 -14.92
CA THR A 170 -18.81 0.58 -15.39
C THR A 170 -19.09 -0.80 -15.96
N GLY A 171 -18.06 -1.63 -16.15
CA GLY A 171 -18.19 -2.93 -16.81
C GLY A 171 -18.61 -2.86 -18.29
N LYS A 172 -18.78 -1.65 -18.85
CA LYS A 172 -19.10 -1.42 -20.25
C LYS A 172 -17.87 -0.91 -20.98
N LEU A 173 -17.68 -1.35 -22.22
CA LEU A 173 -16.68 -0.83 -23.15
C LEU A 173 -16.86 0.69 -23.31
N VAL A 174 -16.11 1.46 -22.58
CA VAL A 174 -16.03 2.91 -22.72
C VAL A 174 -14.60 3.31 -23.01
N LYS A 175 -14.49 3.92 -24.12
CA LYS A 175 -13.34 4.30 -24.91
C LYS A 175 -12.33 5.14 -24.15
N ASN A 176 -11.40 4.76 -23.33
CA ASN A 176 -10.24 5.65 -23.15
C ASN A 176 -9.32 5.36 -21.95
N LEU A 177 -9.62 4.41 -21.10
CA LEU A 177 -8.72 4.04 -20.02
C LEU A 177 -8.73 2.53 -19.82
N HIS A 178 -7.58 1.94 -20.10
CA HIS A 178 -7.35 0.53 -19.87
C HIS A 178 -6.35 0.38 -18.72
N LEU A 179 -6.60 -0.54 -17.84
CA LEU A 179 -5.69 -0.97 -16.78
C LEU A 179 -5.22 -2.38 -17.09
N GLU A 180 -3.95 -2.52 -17.42
CA GLU A 180 -3.29 -3.82 -17.54
C GLU A 180 -3.02 -4.37 -16.16
N ILE A 181 -3.36 -5.62 -15.91
CA ILE A 181 -3.16 -6.31 -14.64
C ILE A 181 -2.32 -7.54 -14.91
N ALA A 182 -1.24 -7.68 -14.16
CA ALA A 182 -0.40 -8.86 -14.20
C ALA A 182 -0.15 -9.38 -12.79
N LEU A 183 -0.22 -10.71 -12.61
CA LEU A 183 0.05 -11.35 -11.32
C LEU A 183 0.62 -12.75 -11.52
N ASP A 184 1.39 -13.24 -10.56
CA ASP A 184 1.91 -14.60 -10.56
C ASP A 184 1.31 -15.46 -9.44
N THR A 185 1.55 -16.76 -9.50
CA THR A 185 1.10 -17.71 -8.47
C THR A 185 1.78 -17.51 -7.12
N LYS A 186 2.94 -16.83 -7.07
CA LYS A 186 3.68 -16.53 -5.84
C LYS A 186 3.21 -15.24 -5.19
N GLY A 187 2.34 -14.47 -5.89
CA GLY A 187 1.66 -13.26 -5.43
C GLY A 187 2.48 -11.99 -5.66
N ALA A 188 3.45 -11.99 -6.57
CA ALA A 188 3.90 -10.75 -7.17
C ALA A 188 2.77 -10.25 -8.08
N CYS A 189 2.56 -8.94 -8.12
CA CYS A 189 1.55 -8.33 -8.97
C CYS A 189 2.00 -6.93 -9.40
N TYR A 190 1.44 -6.49 -10.53
CA TYR A 190 1.73 -5.22 -11.15
C TYR A 190 0.51 -4.73 -11.91
N ALA A 191 0.27 -3.43 -11.89
CA ALA A 191 -0.77 -2.79 -12.69
C ALA A 191 -0.20 -1.61 -13.45
N HIS A 192 -0.72 -1.34 -14.65
CA HIS A 192 -0.36 -0.18 -15.44
C HIS A 192 -1.57 0.40 -16.15
N ALA A 193 -1.71 1.73 -16.11
CA ALA A 193 -2.83 2.44 -16.71
C ALA A 193 -2.43 3.10 -18.04
N TYR A 194 -3.08 2.68 -19.12
CA TYR A 194 -2.96 3.32 -20.44
C TYR A 194 -3.91 4.50 -20.52
N LEU A 195 -3.40 5.68 -20.19
CA LEU A 195 -4.17 6.92 -20.22
C LEU A 195 -4.27 7.46 -21.66
N GLY A 196 -5.50 7.74 -22.11
CA GLY A 196 -5.74 8.38 -23.41
C GLY A 196 -5.79 7.43 -24.61
N ASN A 197 -5.69 6.13 -24.44
CA ASN A 197 -5.88 5.16 -25.52
C ASN A 197 -7.34 5.14 -26.00
N LYS A 198 -7.54 5.24 -27.32
CA LYS A 198 -8.87 5.13 -27.94
C LYS A 198 -9.32 3.69 -28.18
N GLY A 199 -8.59 2.70 -27.71
CA GLY A 199 -8.85 1.27 -27.90
C GLY A 199 -7.96 0.43 -27.00
N HIS A 200 -7.91 -0.86 -27.23
CA HIS A 200 -7.00 -1.77 -26.54
C HIS A 200 -5.54 -1.33 -26.73
N PRO A 201 -4.66 -1.58 -25.75
CA PRO A 201 -3.23 -1.30 -25.91
C PRO A 201 -2.66 -2.10 -27.07
N SER A 202 -1.70 -1.50 -27.79
CA SER A 202 -0.97 -2.20 -28.82
C SER A 202 0.06 -3.16 -28.23
N GLY A 203 0.49 -4.17 -29.00
CA GLY A 203 1.53 -5.11 -28.53
C GLY A 203 2.81 -4.43 -28.10
N ARG A 204 3.18 -3.30 -28.73
CA ARG A 204 4.34 -2.51 -28.32
C ARG A 204 4.12 -1.87 -26.95
N GLN A 205 2.95 -1.33 -26.66
CA GLN A 205 2.63 -0.75 -25.35
C GLN A 205 2.64 -1.82 -24.25
N VAL A 206 2.09 -3.01 -24.52
CA VAL A 206 2.14 -4.15 -23.58
C VAL A 206 3.59 -4.57 -23.31
N LEU A 207 4.41 -4.65 -24.34
CA LEU A 207 5.84 -4.98 -24.19
C LEU A 207 6.59 -3.90 -23.38
N GLU A 208 6.36 -2.63 -23.64
CA GLU A 208 6.96 -1.52 -22.90
C GLU A 208 6.54 -1.54 -21.42
N CYS A 209 5.30 -1.93 -21.13
CA CYS A 209 4.74 -2.04 -19.78
C CYS A 209 5.29 -3.26 -19.03
N LEU A 210 5.16 -4.45 -19.61
CA LEU A 210 5.38 -5.73 -18.92
C LEU A 210 6.76 -6.37 -19.23
N GLY A 211 7.47 -5.92 -20.27
CA GLY A 211 8.71 -6.54 -20.72
C GLY A 211 9.84 -6.54 -19.66
N GLY A 212 9.87 -5.52 -18.80
CA GLY A 212 10.77 -5.46 -17.64
C GLY A 212 10.18 -6.01 -16.34
N LYS A 213 8.96 -6.57 -16.38
CA LYS A 213 8.21 -7.03 -15.20
C LYS A 213 8.03 -8.54 -15.13
N ILE A 214 8.20 -9.23 -16.24
CA ILE A 214 8.05 -10.68 -16.35
C ILE A 214 9.42 -11.31 -16.60
N GLU A 215 9.73 -12.33 -15.82
CA GLU A 215 10.93 -13.13 -16.00
C GLU A 215 10.84 -13.93 -17.33
N LYS A 216 11.92 -13.96 -18.09
CA LYS A 216 11.98 -14.74 -19.34
C LYS A 216 11.64 -16.20 -19.11
N GLU A 217 11.10 -16.85 -20.14
CA GLU A 217 10.73 -18.28 -20.14
C GLU A 217 9.60 -18.64 -19.14
N SER A 218 8.92 -17.65 -18.59
CA SER A 218 7.72 -17.86 -17.78
C SER A 218 6.55 -18.36 -18.65
N VAL A 219 5.57 -18.98 -18.03
CA VAL A 219 4.29 -19.35 -18.68
C VAL A 219 3.35 -18.15 -18.60
N LEU A 220 2.84 -17.66 -19.72
CA LEU A 220 1.87 -16.58 -19.79
C LEU A 220 0.48 -17.11 -19.99
N VAL A 221 -0.39 -16.93 -19.00
CA VAL A 221 -1.81 -17.29 -19.06
C VAL A 221 -2.63 -16.03 -19.39
N HIS A 222 -3.38 -16.04 -20.51
CA HIS A 222 -4.13 -14.88 -20.98
C HIS A 222 -5.35 -15.27 -21.83
N ASP A 223 -6.15 -14.29 -22.24
CA ASP A 223 -7.40 -14.46 -22.99
C ASP A 223 -7.21 -14.68 -24.52
N GLY A 224 -5.97 -14.69 -24.98
CA GLY A 224 -5.64 -14.83 -26.41
C GLY A 224 -5.62 -13.51 -27.17
N SER A 225 -5.56 -12.35 -26.49
CA SER A 225 -5.41 -11.06 -27.14
C SER A 225 -4.15 -10.99 -27.99
N PRO A 226 -4.23 -10.58 -29.29
CA PRO A 226 -3.05 -10.41 -30.14
C PRO A 226 -2.04 -9.39 -29.62
N ALA A 227 -2.43 -8.50 -28.71
CA ALA A 227 -1.55 -7.53 -28.08
C ALA A 227 -0.43 -8.19 -27.28
N HIS A 228 -0.63 -9.42 -26.81
CA HIS A 228 0.37 -10.16 -26.00
C HIS A 228 1.46 -10.83 -26.85
N ASN A 229 1.27 -10.98 -28.15
CA ASN A 229 2.19 -11.74 -29.05
C ASN A 229 3.61 -11.17 -29.05
N MET A 230 3.77 -9.83 -28.99
CA MET A 230 5.10 -9.21 -28.94
C MET A 230 5.82 -9.53 -27.64
N LEU A 231 5.10 -9.49 -26.52
CA LEU A 231 5.63 -9.81 -25.20
C LEU A 231 6.06 -11.29 -25.13
N ILE A 232 5.20 -12.20 -25.61
CA ILE A 232 5.48 -13.65 -25.66
C ILE A 232 6.76 -13.92 -26.45
N LYS A 233 6.90 -13.33 -27.63
CA LYS A 233 8.06 -13.51 -28.49
C LYS A 233 9.35 -12.96 -27.88
N GLU A 234 9.29 -11.72 -27.35
CA GLU A 234 10.49 -11.02 -26.85
C GLU A 234 11.06 -11.67 -25.56
N LEU A 235 10.18 -12.17 -24.71
CA LEU A 235 10.58 -12.82 -23.46
C LEU A 235 10.66 -14.36 -23.57
N SER A 236 10.42 -14.93 -24.76
CA SER A 236 10.36 -16.38 -24.99
C SER A 236 9.38 -17.09 -24.03
N LEU A 237 8.22 -16.49 -23.81
CA LEU A 237 7.23 -17.03 -22.88
C LEU A 237 6.55 -18.26 -23.47
N THR A 238 6.17 -19.20 -22.61
CA THR A 238 5.24 -20.27 -22.99
C THR A 238 3.85 -19.71 -23.05
N ASP A 239 3.23 -19.79 -24.23
CA ASP A 239 1.88 -19.27 -24.50
C ASP A 239 0.82 -20.25 -24.01
N ASP A 240 0.08 -19.90 -22.95
CA ASP A 240 -1.05 -20.67 -22.41
C ASP A 240 -2.33 -19.83 -22.47
N TRP A 241 -2.83 -19.63 -23.70
CA TRP A 241 -4.02 -18.81 -23.92
C TRP A 241 -5.32 -19.60 -23.79
N HIS A 242 -6.33 -18.95 -23.26
CA HIS A 242 -7.67 -19.53 -23.08
C HIS A 242 -8.75 -18.54 -23.51
N LYS A 243 -9.42 -18.85 -24.59
CA LYS A 243 -10.57 -18.05 -25.00
C LYS A 243 -11.70 -18.20 -23.98
N PHE A 244 -12.27 -17.07 -23.57
CA PHE A 244 -13.44 -17.10 -22.70
C PHE A 244 -14.61 -17.82 -23.38
N VAL A 245 -15.08 -18.90 -22.75
CA VAL A 245 -16.30 -19.60 -23.11
C VAL A 245 -17.12 -19.71 -21.83
N ALA A 246 -18.29 -19.08 -21.80
CA ALA A 246 -19.14 -19.05 -20.63
C ALA A 246 -19.55 -20.50 -20.22
N GLY A 247 -19.27 -20.83 -18.95
CA GLY A 247 -19.58 -22.16 -18.39
C GLY A 247 -18.53 -23.24 -18.67
N GLU A 248 -17.39 -22.90 -19.26
CA GLU A 248 -16.29 -23.86 -19.44
C GLU A 248 -15.46 -24.00 -18.15
N GLU A 249 -15.59 -25.14 -17.48
CA GLU A 249 -14.91 -25.43 -16.21
C GLU A 249 -13.38 -25.31 -16.30
N THR A 250 -12.78 -25.67 -17.44
CA THR A 250 -11.34 -25.59 -17.67
C THR A 250 -10.86 -24.15 -17.63
N TYR A 251 -11.57 -23.22 -18.32
CA TYR A 251 -11.28 -21.80 -18.29
C TYR A 251 -11.43 -21.23 -16.89
N GLU A 252 -12.57 -21.48 -16.26
CA GLU A 252 -12.84 -20.98 -14.91
C GLU A 252 -11.78 -21.43 -13.90
N ARG A 253 -11.34 -22.68 -13.96
CA ARG A 253 -10.30 -23.21 -13.06
C ARG A 253 -8.95 -22.57 -13.31
N LYS A 254 -8.51 -22.43 -14.57
CA LYS A 254 -7.21 -21.84 -14.94
C LYS A 254 -7.15 -20.36 -14.63
N MET A 255 -8.19 -19.62 -14.96
CA MET A 255 -8.26 -18.16 -14.77
C MET A 255 -8.73 -17.73 -13.38
N LYS A 256 -9.04 -18.68 -12.49
CA LYS A 256 -9.64 -18.39 -11.16
C LYS A 256 -8.84 -17.39 -10.33
N LEU A 257 -7.52 -17.48 -10.37
CA LEU A 257 -6.66 -16.57 -9.61
C LEU A 257 -6.81 -15.13 -10.11
N LEU A 258 -6.74 -14.94 -11.42
CA LEU A 258 -6.88 -13.65 -12.10
C LEU A 258 -8.31 -13.10 -11.93
N SER A 259 -9.33 -13.92 -12.18
CA SER A 259 -10.75 -13.54 -12.03
C SER A 259 -11.06 -13.07 -10.60
N ASN A 260 -10.50 -13.73 -9.58
CA ASN A 260 -10.65 -13.31 -8.18
C ASN A 260 -9.96 -11.96 -7.92
N CYS A 261 -8.79 -11.72 -8.52
CA CYS A 261 -8.10 -10.45 -8.42
C CYS A 261 -8.90 -9.33 -9.10
N CYS A 262 -9.36 -9.57 -10.33
CA CYS A 262 -10.19 -8.62 -11.09
C CYS A 262 -11.51 -8.29 -10.37
N SER A 263 -12.17 -9.30 -9.79
CA SER A 263 -13.40 -9.08 -9.00
C SER A 263 -13.12 -8.24 -7.75
N TYR A 264 -12.03 -8.53 -7.05
CA TYR A 264 -11.62 -7.75 -5.90
C TYR A 264 -11.31 -6.29 -6.27
N LEU A 265 -10.54 -6.07 -7.34
CA LEU A 265 -10.23 -4.73 -7.85
C LEU A 265 -11.50 -3.98 -8.23
N ARG A 266 -12.43 -4.64 -8.93
CA ARG A 266 -13.73 -4.07 -9.31
C ARG A 266 -14.49 -3.54 -8.10
N HIS A 267 -14.67 -4.34 -7.07
CA HIS A 267 -15.32 -3.93 -5.83
C HIS A 267 -14.59 -2.79 -5.12
N SER A 268 -13.25 -2.84 -5.08
CA SER A 268 -12.45 -1.77 -4.48
C SER A 268 -12.60 -0.45 -5.24
N PHE A 269 -12.61 -0.47 -6.57
CA PHE A 269 -12.85 0.74 -7.38
C PHE A 269 -14.28 1.28 -7.24
N GLU A 270 -15.28 0.41 -7.17
CA GLU A 270 -16.70 0.79 -7.01
C GLU A 270 -16.94 1.47 -5.66
N SER A 271 -16.28 1.03 -4.60
CA SER A 271 -16.42 1.61 -3.25
C SER A 271 -15.95 3.07 -3.16
N HIS A 272 -15.05 3.50 -4.06
CA HIS A 272 -14.45 4.83 -4.06
C HIS A 272 -15.23 5.91 -4.82
N ARG A 273 -16.43 5.65 -5.30
CA ARG A 273 -17.35 6.60 -5.97
C ARG A 273 -16.70 7.57 -6.97
N GLY A 274 -15.60 7.19 -7.57
CA GLY A 274 -14.82 7.96 -8.53
C GLY A 274 -13.39 8.26 -8.06
N ILE A 275 -12.44 7.90 -8.89
CA ILE A 275 -11.01 8.11 -8.68
C ILE A 275 -10.53 9.02 -9.81
N LYS A 276 -9.64 9.97 -9.50
CA LYS A 276 -9.01 10.78 -10.55
C LYS A 276 -8.25 9.87 -11.51
N ALA A 277 -8.42 10.09 -12.82
CA ALA A 277 -7.75 9.28 -13.85
C ALA A 277 -6.24 9.21 -13.63
N SER A 278 -5.61 10.33 -13.22
CA SER A 278 -4.18 10.40 -12.88
C SER A 278 -3.76 9.56 -11.67
N LYS A 279 -4.69 9.11 -10.83
CA LYS A 279 -4.39 8.29 -9.63
C LYS A 279 -4.79 6.82 -9.79
N ILE A 280 -5.36 6.43 -10.92
CA ILE A 280 -5.94 5.09 -11.08
C ILE A 280 -4.89 3.98 -10.92
N GLU A 281 -3.69 4.18 -11.47
CA GLU A 281 -2.58 3.24 -11.33
C GLU A 281 -2.15 3.10 -9.86
N ALA A 282 -2.03 4.23 -9.13
CA ALA A 282 -1.68 4.20 -7.72
C ALA A 282 -2.71 3.46 -6.87
N TYR A 283 -4.00 3.61 -7.16
CA TYR A 283 -5.06 2.87 -6.50
C TYR A 283 -5.04 1.38 -6.88
N ALA A 284 -4.79 1.06 -8.15
CA ALA A 284 -4.66 -0.33 -8.58
C ALA A 284 -3.51 -1.03 -7.87
N ASP A 285 -2.33 -0.41 -7.82
CA ASP A 285 -1.18 -0.93 -7.10
C ASP A 285 -1.46 -1.12 -5.60
N PHE A 286 -2.18 -0.18 -4.98
CA PHE A 286 -2.58 -0.28 -3.58
C PHE A 286 -3.55 -1.43 -3.34
N PHE A 287 -4.55 -1.59 -4.18
CA PHE A 287 -5.51 -2.67 -4.07
C PHE A 287 -4.86 -4.04 -4.32
N MET A 288 -3.97 -4.14 -5.31
CA MET A 288 -3.23 -5.36 -5.59
C MET A 288 -2.25 -5.72 -4.48
N PHE A 289 -1.54 -4.72 -3.92
CA PHE A 289 -0.72 -4.89 -2.72
C PHE A 289 -1.54 -5.51 -1.58
N ARG A 290 -2.68 -4.91 -1.26
CA ARG A 290 -3.57 -5.36 -0.19
C ARG A 290 -4.10 -6.76 -0.46
N TRP A 291 -4.59 -7.03 -1.66
CA TRP A 291 -5.10 -8.34 -2.07
C TRP A 291 -4.03 -9.42 -1.96
N SER A 292 -2.85 -9.17 -2.52
CA SER A 292 -1.74 -10.12 -2.52
C SER A 292 -1.26 -10.45 -1.11
N LEU A 293 -0.97 -9.43 -0.29
CA LEU A 293 -0.43 -9.65 1.05
C LEU A 293 -1.47 -10.21 2.02
N THR A 294 -2.74 -9.79 1.91
CA THR A 294 -3.81 -10.35 2.77
C THR A 294 -4.00 -11.84 2.52
N ARG A 295 -3.90 -12.29 1.28
CA ARG A 295 -3.94 -13.72 0.94
C ARG A 295 -2.75 -14.50 1.48
N LYS A 296 -1.56 -13.90 1.47
CA LYS A 296 -0.32 -14.57 1.92
C LYS A 296 -0.19 -14.62 3.43
N MET A 297 -0.48 -13.55 4.12
CA MET A 297 -0.13 -13.41 5.54
C MET A 297 -1.26 -12.89 6.43
N GLY A 298 -2.44 -12.67 5.87
CA GLY A 298 -3.61 -12.15 6.58
C GLY A 298 -3.59 -10.63 6.76
N LEU A 299 -4.78 -10.05 6.99
CA LEU A 299 -5.00 -8.59 7.04
C LEU A 299 -4.13 -7.88 8.08
N LYS A 300 -4.01 -8.44 9.29
CA LYS A 300 -3.20 -7.82 10.37
C LYS A 300 -1.75 -7.59 9.96
N LYS A 301 -1.11 -8.59 9.34
CA LYS A 301 0.28 -8.47 8.87
C LYS A 301 0.39 -7.56 7.64
N THR A 302 -0.64 -7.49 6.80
CA THR A 302 -0.70 -6.56 5.67
C THR A 302 -0.73 -5.11 6.15
N ILE A 303 -1.55 -4.79 7.17
CA ILE A 303 -1.58 -3.47 7.80
C ILE A 303 -0.22 -3.12 8.40
N GLU A 304 0.42 -4.06 9.09
CA GLU A 304 1.76 -3.86 9.65
C GLU A 304 2.82 -3.62 8.57
N ALA A 305 2.77 -4.38 7.47
CA ALA A 305 3.66 -4.18 6.33
C ALA A 305 3.45 -2.79 5.70
N LEU A 306 2.20 -2.37 5.49
CA LEU A 306 1.88 -1.04 4.97
C LEU A 306 2.38 0.07 5.91
N PHE A 307 2.14 -0.07 7.22
CA PHE A 307 2.64 0.87 8.21
C PHE A 307 4.16 1.01 8.15
N ASN A 308 4.88 -0.10 8.10
CA ASN A 308 6.34 -0.11 8.03
C ASN A 308 6.86 0.51 6.72
N MET A 309 6.18 0.30 5.60
CA MET A 309 6.52 0.93 4.32
C MET A 309 6.29 2.44 4.33
N VAL A 310 5.17 2.89 4.89
CA VAL A 310 4.80 4.31 4.95
C VAL A 310 5.63 5.08 5.97
N CYS A 311 5.87 4.49 7.14
CA CYS A 311 6.54 5.12 8.29
C CYS A 311 8.02 4.71 8.42
N GLY A 312 8.47 3.71 7.67
CA GLY A 312 9.84 3.22 7.69
C GLY A 312 10.86 4.23 7.18
N VAL A 313 12.12 3.85 7.33
CA VAL A 313 13.25 4.67 6.90
C VAL A 313 13.23 4.83 5.39
N ARG A 314 13.12 6.07 4.90
CA ARG A 314 13.35 6.37 3.50
C ARG A 314 14.82 6.15 3.17
N LYS A 315 15.11 5.50 2.06
CA LYS A 315 16.46 5.50 1.48
C LYS A 315 16.84 6.96 1.20
N ASN A 316 17.59 7.57 2.10
CA ASN A 316 18.18 8.86 1.86
C ASN A 316 19.52 8.61 1.13
N PRO A 317 19.77 9.22 -0.03
CA PRO A 317 21.02 9.05 -0.76
C PRO A 317 22.26 9.36 0.11
N ASN A 318 22.12 10.20 1.14
CA ASN A 318 23.20 10.48 2.09
C ASN A 318 23.40 9.39 3.17
N PHE A 319 22.51 8.37 3.22
CA PHE A 319 22.64 7.22 4.12
C PHE A 319 23.05 5.92 3.40
N THR A 320 23.18 5.96 2.08
CA THR A 320 23.64 4.82 1.25
C THR A 320 25.13 4.94 0.97
N ALA A 321 25.92 4.86 2.03
CA ALA A 321 27.35 4.62 1.93
C ALA A 321 27.72 3.42 2.82
#